data_547be28fa53def4d7c077532d86d4294
#
_entry.id   547be28fa53def4d7c077532d86d4294
#
_cell.length_a   1.000
_cell.length_b   1.000
_cell.length_c   1.000
_cell.angle_alpha   90.00
_cell.angle_beta   90.00
_cell.angle_gamma   90.00
#
_symmetry.space_group_name_H-M   'P 1'
#
loop_
_entity.id
_entity.type
_entity.pdbx_description
1 polymer ?
#
loop_
_entity_poly.entity_id
_entity_poly.type
_entity_poly.pdbx_seq_one_letter_code
_entity_poly.pdbx_strand_id
1 'polypeptide(L)'
;MQQVLKAMLENVRAKTPLVHNITNYVTVNDVANVLLAAGGSPIMSDDADDVEDITSICGGLNINIGTLNKNTIPSMFLAGKKANELGHIVLLDPVGAGASRLRTDTANRLMQEVRFDAVRGNISEIKTLCTGSGSTKGVDADAVDAVTEANLDDGVQLVKTFAQRAGCIVAVTGAIDLVSDGERCWCRAS
;
A
#
# COMPACT_ATOMS: atom_id res chain seq x y z
N MET A 1 -12.66 19.03 -7.76
CA MET A 1 -12.32 17.93 -6.83
C MET A 1 -13.57 17.22 -6.30
N GLN A 2 -14.50 17.87 -5.60
CA GLN A 2 -15.71 17.23 -5.03
C GLN A 2 -16.56 16.44 -6.04
N GLN A 3 -16.78 16.97 -7.25
CA GLN A 3 -17.54 16.27 -8.30
C GLN A 3 -16.85 14.97 -8.76
N VAL A 4 -15.53 14.98 -8.87
CA VAL A 4 -14.74 13.79 -9.25
C VAL A 4 -14.84 12.71 -8.17
N LEU A 5 -14.64 13.07 -6.89
CA LEU A 5 -14.79 12.14 -5.77
C LEU A 5 -16.20 11.55 -5.68
N LYS A 6 -17.24 12.38 -5.90
CA LYS A 6 -18.63 11.92 -5.95
C LYS A 6 -18.84 10.89 -7.05
N ALA A 7 -18.37 11.18 -8.27
CA ALA A 7 -18.51 10.27 -9.41
C ALA A 7 -17.74 8.95 -9.18
N MET A 8 -16.55 9.01 -8.57
CA MET A 8 -15.78 7.81 -8.19
C MET A 8 -16.56 6.95 -7.19
N LEU A 9 -17.13 7.55 -6.15
CA LEU A 9 -17.88 6.82 -5.12
C LEU A 9 -19.18 6.22 -5.69
N GLU A 10 -19.86 6.97 -6.56
CA GLU A 10 -21.06 6.47 -7.29
C GLU A 10 -20.69 5.29 -8.18
N ASN A 11 -19.56 5.32 -8.87
CA ASN A 11 -19.07 4.21 -9.69
C ASN A 11 -18.74 2.96 -8.83
N VAL A 12 -18.09 3.12 -7.68
CA VAL A 12 -17.84 2.01 -6.76
C VAL A 12 -19.15 1.38 -6.30
N ARG A 13 -20.12 2.19 -5.88
CA ARG A 13 -21.42 1.71 -5.42
C ARG A 13 -22.23 1.03 -6.52
N ALA A 14 -22.13 1.50 -7.74
CA ALA A 14 -22.81 0.91 -8.89
C ALA A 14 -22.21 -0.44 -9.32
N LYS A 15 -20.88 -0.59 -9.18
CA LYS A 15 -20.16 -1.81 -9.58
C LYS A 15 -20.01 -2.82 -8.46
N THR A 16 -20.06 -2.39 -7.21
CA THR A 16 -19.84 -3.21 -6.02
C THR A 16 -18.63 -4.14 -6.17
N PRO A 17 -17.42 -3.62 -6.43
CA PRO A 17 -16.27 -4.45 -6.76
C PRO A 17 -15.89 -5.36 -5.61
N LEU A 18 -15.52 -6.61 -5.94
CA LEU A 18 -14.86 -7.52 -5.01
C LEU A 18 -13.41 -7.09 -4.82
N VAL A 19 -12.97 -6.99 -3.57
CA VAL A 19 -11.59 -6.63 -3.20
C VAL A 19 -11.02 -7.69 -2.29
N HIS A 20 -9.98 -8.36 -2.75
CA HIS A 20 -9.21 -9.31 -1.96
C HIS A 20 -8.29 -8.55 -0.98
N ASN A 21 -8.27 -8.96 0.27
CA ASN A 21 -7.44 -8.35 1.31
C ASN A 21 -6.62 -9.41 2.03
N ILE A 22 -5.30 -9.30 1.92
CA ILE A 22 -4.34 -9.94 2.83
C ILE A 22 -3.87 -8.83 3.76
N THR A 23 -4.44 -8.75 4.96
CA THR A 23 -4.25 -7.59 5.85
C THR A 23 -3.87 -8.02 7.26
N ASN A 24 -3.55 -7.03 8.11
CA ASN A 24 -3.15 -7.29 9.48
C ASN A 24 -4.35 -7.56 10.39
N TYR A 25 -4.13 -8.36 11.44
CA TYR A 25 -5.18 -8.80 12.36
C TYR A 25 -5.72 -7.68 13.26
N VAL A 26 -4.99 -6.58 13.42
CA VAL A 26 -5.41 -5.46 14.26
C VAL A 26 -6.58 -4.70 13.62
N THR A 27 -6.56 -4.53 12.30
CA THR A 27 -7.53 -3.70 11.57
C THR A 27 -8.34 -4.48 10.53
N VAL A 28 -8.28 -5.83 10.52
CA VAL A 28 -8.97 -6.65 9.51
C VAL A 28 -10.47 -6.34 9.43
N ASN A 29 -11.12 -6.21 10.57
CA ASN A 29 -12.56 -5.90 10.64
C ASN A 29 -12.86 -4.46 10.18
N ASP A 30 -11.99 -3.51 10.51
CA ASP A 30 -12.15 -2.11 10.09
C ASP A 30 -11.98 -1.97 8.58
N VAL A 31 -11.01 -2.68 7.98
CA VAL A 31 -10.83 -2.72 6.52
C VAL A 31 -12.08 -3.26 5.83
N ALA A 32 -12.66 -4.37 6.34
CA ALA A 32 -13.89 -4.92 5.81
C ALA A 32 -15.04 -3.91 5.89
N ASN A 33 -15.24 -3.30 7.06
CA ASN A 33 -16.33 -2.35 7.30
C ASN A 33 -16.20 -1.08 6.44
N VAL A 34 -14.99 -0.55 6.28
CA VAL A 34 -14.74 0.64 5.43
C VAL A 34 -15.02 0.33 3.97
N LEU A 35 -14.61 -0.83 3.45
CA LEU A 35 -14.91 -1.26 2.09
C LEU A 35 -16.41 -1.42 1.87
N LEU A 36 -17.13 -2.06 2.80
CA LEU A 36 -18.59 -2.18 2.75
C LEU A 36 -19.27 -0.79 2.77
N ALA A 37 -18.84 0.10 3.65
CA ALA A 37 -19.39 1.45 3.73
C ALA A 37 -19.13 2.27 2.46
N ALA A 38 -18.01 2.05 1.79
CA ALA A 38 -17.71 2.67 0.50
C ALA A 38 -18.54 2.10 -0.67
N GLY A 39 -19.11 0.90 -0.50
CA GLY A 39 -19.91 0.21 -1.52
C GLY A 39 -19.14 -0.89 -2.26
N GLY A 40 -17.99 -1.29 -1.78
CA GLY A 40 -17.27 -2.47 -2.25
C GLY A 40 -17.63 -3.74 -1.47
N SER A 41 -17.14 -4.88 -1.89
CA SER A 41 -17.31 -6.19 -1.23
C SER A 41 -15.94 -6.76 -0.86
N PRO A 42 -15.54 -6.74 0.42
CA PRO A 42 -14.27 -7.28 0.85
C PRO A 42 -14.29 -8.81 0.94
N ILE A 43 -13.20 -9.45 0.54
CA ILE A 43 -12.89 -10.85 0.84
C ILE A 43 -11.57 -10.88 1.60
N MET A 44 -11.55 -11.55 2.75
CA MET A 44 -10.35 -11.78 3.56
C MET A 44 -9.89 -13.22 3.36
N SER A 45 -8.77 -13.41 2.67
CA SER A 45 -8.14 -14.72 2.50
C SER A 45 -6.63 -14.56 2.54
N ASP A 46 -5.93 -15.43 3.26
CA ASP A 46 -4.48 -15.41 3.40
C ASP A 46 -3.84 -16.81 3.36
N ASP A 47 -4.63 -17.85 3.05
CA ASP A 47 -4.12 -19.20 2.85
C ASP A 47 -3.54 -19.37 1.44
N ALA A 48 -2.35 -19.96 1.35
CA ALA A 48 -1.65 -20.15 0.08
C ALA A 48 -2.41 -21.04 -0.92
N ASP A 49 -3.24 -21.95 -0.43
CA ASP A 49 -4.04 -22.85 -1.27
C ASP A 49 -5.33 -22.20 -1.80
N ASP A 50 -5.70 -21.00 -1.30
CA ASP A 50 -6.96 -20.31 -1.63
C ASP A 50 -6.75 -18.97 -2.36
N VAL A 51 -5.63 -18.27 -2.09
CA VAL A 51 -5.46 -16.87 -2.52
C VAL A 51 -5.49 -16.64 -4.03
N GLU A 52 -5.05 -17.59 -4.84
CA GLU A 52 -5.08 -17.43 -6.30
C GLU A 52 -6.50 -17.50 -6.85
N ASP A 53 -7.33 -18.41 -6.32
CA ASP A 53 -8.74 -18.52 -6.70
C ASP A 53 -9.52 -17.29 -6.25
N ILE A 54 -9.31 -16.82 -5.02
CA ILE A 54 -9.94 -15.59 -4.51
C ILE A 54 -9.49 -14.37 -5.30
N THR A 55 -8.20 -14.22 -5.58
CA THR A 55 -7.70 -13.12 -6.41
C THR A 55 -8.35 -13.14 -7.78
N SER A 56 -8.58 -14.33 -8.35
CA SER A 56 -9.13 -14.47 -9.71
C SER A 56 -10.57 -13.96 -9.85
N ILE A 57 -11.38 -14.02 -8.80
CA ILE A 57 -12.76 -13.50 -8.80
C ILE A 57 -12.87 -12.05 -8.35
N CYS A 58 -11.80 -11.45 -7.82
CA CYS A 58 -11.74 -10.06 -7.36
C CYS A 58 -11.27 -9.13 -8.48
N GLY A 59 -11.57 -7.84 -8.35
CA GLY A 59 -11.06 -6.79 -9.26
C GLY A 59 -9.89 -5.98 -8.69
N GLY A 60 -9.53 -6.22 -7.44
CA GLY A 60 -8.43 -5.54 -6.75
C GLY A 60 -7.88 -6.35 -5.59
N LEU A 61 -6.62 -6.09 -5.26
CA LEU A 61 -5.90 -6.74 -4.17
C LEU A 61 -5.25 -5.69 -3.26
N ASN A 62 -5.47 -5.82 -1.97
CA ASN A 62 -4.81 -5.03 -0.93
C ASN A 62 -3.89 -5.94 -0.11
N ILE A 63 -2.60 -5.62 -0.08
CA ILE A 63 -1.58 -6.32 0.71
C ILE A 63 -1.08 -5.38 1.81
N ASN A 64 -1.25 -5.78 3.07
CA ASN A 64 -0.74 -5.09 4.24
C ASN A 64 0.15 -6.04 5.06
N ILE A 65 1.39 -5.65 5.31
CA ILE A 65 2.40 -6.49 5.96
C ILE A 65 2.48 -6.31 7.49
N GLY A 66 1.44 -5.76 8.12
CA GLY A 66 1.46 -5.43 9.55
C GLY A 66 1.53 -6.63 10.50
N THR A 67 1.08 -7.82 10.09
CA THR A 67 1.17 -9.06 10.88
C THR A 67 1.72 -10.21 10.05
N LEU A 68 2.98 -10.07 9.61
CA LEU A 68 3.66 -11.09 8.83
C LEU A 68 3.88 -12.39 9.63
N ASN A 69 3.65 -13.50 8.95
CA ASN A 69 4.05 -14.82 9.43
C ASN A 69 4.47 -15.70 8.24
N LYS A 70 5.08 -16.87 8.54
CA LYS A 70 5.63 -17.77 7.52
C LYS A 70 4.58 -18.33 6.55
N ASN A 71 3.30 -18.31 6.91
CA ASN A 71 2.22 -18.83 6.07
C ASN A 71 1.65 -17.74 5.16
N THR A 72 1.47 -16.50 5.68
CA THR A 72 0.89 -15.39 4.90
C THR A 72 1.88 -14.76 3.91
N ILE A 73 3.19 -14.83 4.19
CA ILE A 73 4.21 -14.27 3.27
C ILE A 73 4.12 -14.91 1.87
N PRO A 74 4.13 -16.25 1.69
CA PRO A 74 3.95 -16.86 0.37
C PRO A 74 2.65 -16.44 -0.32
N SER A 75 1.55 -16.37 0.43
CA SER A 75 0.23 -15.98 -0.08
C SER A 75 0.23 -14.58 -0.70
N MET A 76 0.95 -13.61 -0.10
CA MET A 76 1.09 -12.27 -0.64
C MET A 76 1.75 -12.26 -2.02
N PHE A 77 2.78 -13.10 -2.23
CA PHE A 77 3.44 -13.22 -3.53
C PHE A 77 2.57 -13.92 -4.56
N LEU A 78 1.90 -15.01 -4.19
CA LEU A 78 0.99 -15.75 -5.06
C LEU A 78 -0.16 -14.86 -5.52
N ALA A 79 -0.87 -14.24 -4.59
CA ALA A 79 -1.96 -13.32 -4.88
C ALA A 79 -1.51 -12.11 -5.72
N GLY A 80 -0.37 -11.50 -5.37
CA GLY A 80 0.19 -10.36 -6.08
C GLY A 80 0.54 -10.68 -7.53
N LYS A 81 1.22 -11.79 -7.80
CA LYS A 81 1.54 -12.26 -9.14
C LYS A 81 0.28 -12.60 -9.93
N LYS A 82 -0.68 -13.28 -9.30
CA LYS A 82 -1.97 -13.60 -9.91
C LYS A 82 -2.75 -12.35 -10.29
N ALA A 83 -2.80 -11.36 -9.40
CA ALA A 83 -3.44 -10.07 -9.70
C ALA A 83 -2.76 -9.36 -10.88
N ASN A 84 -1.42 -9.40 -10.96
CA ASN A 84 -0.69 -8.81 -12.09
C ASN A 84 -0.96 -9.54 -13.41
N GLU A 85 -1.05 -10.87 -13.42
CA GLU A 85 -1.43 -11.66 -14.60
C GLU A 85 -2.81 -11.26 -15.14
N LEU A 86 -3.75 -11.00 -14.23
CA LEU A 86 -5.13 -10.64 -14.56
C LEU A 86 -5.33 -9.15 -14.82
N GLY A 87 -4.30 -8.31 -14.60
CA GLY A 87 -4.38 -6.86 -14.75
C GLY A 87 -5.23 -6.17 -13.69
N HIS A 88 -5.34 -6.78 -12.52
CA HIS A 88 -6.07 -6.21 -11.37
C HIS A 88 -5.26 -5.11 -10.71
N ILE A 89 -5.94 -4.18 -10.04
CA ILE A 89 -5.32 -3.12 -9.23
C ILE A 89 -4.74 -3.71 -7.95
N VAL A 90 -3.47 -3.42 -7.67
CA VAL A 90 -2.78 -3.92 -6.48
C VAL A 90 -2.25 -2.77 -5.63
N LEU A 91 -2.58 -2.78 -4.35
CA LEU A 91 -2.11 -1.81 -3.35
C LEU A 91 -1.21 -2.50 -2.32
N LEU A 92 -0.12 -1.82 -1.94
CA LEU A 92 0.77 -2.22 -0.83
C LEU A 92 0.70 -1.21 0.31
N ASP A 93 0.50 -1.72 1.52
CA ASP A 93 0.71 -1.00 2.77
C ASP A 93 1.88 -1.66 3.54
N PRO A 94 3.12 -1.11 3.46
CA PRO A 94 4.32 -1.72 3.99
C PRO A 94 4.49 -1.46 5.48
N VAL A 95 3.45 -1.70 6.28
CA VAL A 95 3.41 -1.41 7.71
C VAL A 95 4.62 -1.94 8.45
N GLY A 96 5.37 -1.02 9.07
CA GLY A 96 6.54 -1.34 9.87
C GLY A 96 7.77 -1.76 9.06
N ALA A 97 7.83 -1.47 7.75
CA ALA A 97 9.08 -1.53 7.00
C ALA A 97 10.11 -0.59 7.67
N GLY A 98 11.31 -1.10 7.92
CA GLY A 98 12.34 -0.43 8.73
C GLY A 98 12.35 -0.87 10.20
N ALA A 99 11.24 -1.29 10.77
CA ALA A 99 11.15 -1.69 12.18
C ALA A 99 11.71 -3.10 12.46
N SER A 100 11.73 -3.98 11.46
CA SER A 100 12.33 -5.30 11.57
C SER A 100 12.87 -5.78 10.22
N ARG A 101 13.90 -6.65 10.28
CA ARG A 101 14.48 -7.26 9.09
C ARG A 101 13.42 -8.00 8.26
N LEU A 102 12.59 -8.83 8.89
CA LEU A 102 11.55 -9.58 8.20
C LEU A 102 10.61 -8.68 7.39
N ARG A 103 10.14 -7.59 7.98
CA ARG A 103 9.22 -6.63 7.32
C ARG A 103 9.91 -5.92 6.16
N THR A 104 11.14 -5.43 6.40
CA THR A 104 11.93 -4.73 5.39
C THR A 104 12.24 -5.64 4.20
N ASP A 105 12.73 -6.85 4.45
CA ASP A 105 13.05 -7.81 3.40
C ASP A 105 11.79 -8.23 2.61
N THR A 106 10.68 -8.47 3.30
CA THR A 106 9.41 -8.83 2.65
C THR A 106 8.88 -7.68 1.79
N ALA A 107 8.87 -6.45 2.32
CA ALA A 107 8.41 -5.29 1.57
C ALA A 107 9.26 -5.04 0.32
N ASN A 108 10.59 -5.10 0.44
CA ASN A 108 11.51 -4.93 -0.70
C ASN A 108 11.33 -6.04 -1.75
N ARG A 109 11.16 -7.29 -1.32
CA ARG A 109 10.91 -8.40 -2.24
C ARG A 109 9.55 -8.27 -2.94
N LEU A 110 8.50 -7.86 -2.23
CA LEU A 110 7.20 -7.58 -2.84
C LEU A 110 7.32 -6.50 -3.92
N MET A 111 8.03 -5.40 -3.65
CA MET A 111 8.29 -4.34 -4.66
C MET A 111 9.10 -4.83 -5.87
N GLN A 112 9.89 -5.90 -5.74
CA GLN A 112 10.66 -6.47 -6.86
C GLN A 112 9.88 -7.49 -7.67
N GLU A 113 9.02 -8.28 -7.02
CA GLU A 113 8.36 -9.43 -7.63
C GLU A 113 6.90 -9.17 -8.03
N VAL A 114 6.27 -8.13 -7.47
CA VAL A 114 4.87 -7.74 -7.73
C VAL A 114 4.82 -6.29 -8.20
N ARG A 115 4.08 -6.03 -9.27
CA ARG A 115 3.79 -4.67 -9.73
C ARG A 115 2.62 -4.12 -8.91
N PHE A 116 2.85 -3.00 -8.25
CA PHE A 116 1.84 -2.27 -7.51
C PHE A 116 1.34 -1.06 -8.31
N ASP A 117 0.05 -0.76 -8.21
CA ASP A 117 -0.55 0.47 -8.76
C ASP A 117 -0.51 1.60 -7.73
N ALA A 118 -0.49 1.25 -6.44
CA ALA A 118 -0.31 2.21 -5.36
C ALA A 118 0.46 1.62 -4.17
N VAL A 119 1.28 2.45 -3.54
CA VAL A 119 1.94 2.17 -2.26
C VAL A 119 1.53 3.25 -1.26
N ARG A 120 1.01 2.85 -0.10
CA ARG A 120 0.58 3.78 0.95
C ARG A 120 1.28 3.44 2.26
N GLY A 121 1.94 4.41 2.87
CA GLY A 121 2.63 4.23 4.16
C GLY A 121 2.92 5.55 4.84
N ASN A 122 3.56 5.53 6.01
CA ASN A 122 4.14 6.73 6.59
C ASN A 122 5.49 7.08 5.91
N ILE A 123 6.03 8.25 6.21
CA ILE A 123 7.27 8.72 5.56
C ILE A 123 8.46 7.81 5.86
N SER A 124 8.55 7.21 7.05
CA SER A 124 9.65 6.31 7.44
C SER A 124 9.59 5.00 6.66
N GLU A 125 8.40 4.42 6.48
CA GLU A 125 8.19 3.23 5.66
C GLU A 125 8.55 3.48 4.19
N ILE A 126 8.14 4.61 3.64
CA ILE A 126 8.46 4.99 2.26
C ILE A 126 9.97 5.24 2.09
N LYS A 127 10.63 5.93 3.04
CA LYS A 127 12.10 6.08 3.03
C LYS A 127 12.81 4.73 3.02
N THR A 128 12.34 3.77 3.80
CA THR A 128 12.89 2.42 3.84
C THR A 128 12.82 1.74 2.48
N LEU A 129 11.68 1.83 1.79
CA LEU A 129 11.54 1.30 0.44
C LEU A 129 12.39 2.06 -0.60
N CYS A 130 12.64 3.35 -0.39
CA CYS A 130 13.51 4.15 -1.26
C CYS A 130 14.96 3.69 -1.20
N THR A 131 15.48 3.32 -0.03
CA THR A 131 16.89 2.96 0.16
C THR A 131 17.20 1.54 -0.31
N GLY A 132 16.18 0.67 -0.40
CA GLY A 132 16.33 -0.74 -0.79
C GLY A 132 17.04 -1.58 0.30
N SER A 133 17.29 -2.85 0.00
CA SER A 133 17.87 -3.84 0.94
C SER A 133 19.37 -3.66 1.25
N GLY A 134 19.99 -2.56 0.84
CA GLY A 134 21.45 -2.35 1.00
C GLY A 134 21.86 -1.44 2.16
N SER A 135 20.92 -0.76 2.82
CA SER A 135 21.23 0.17 3.92
C SER A 135 20.75 -0.40 5.26
N THR A 136 21.60 -1.23 5.88
CA THR A 136 21.40 -1.78 7.24
C THR A 136 21.78 -0.78 8.35
N LYS A 137 21.58 0.51 8.15
CA LYS A 137 21.56 1.45 9.27
C LYS A 137 20.09 1.63 9.62
N GLY A 138 19.69 1.11 10.78
CA GLY A 138 18.37 1.26 11.34
C GLY A 138 17.93 2.72 11.19
N VAL A 139 16.88 2.91 10.42
CA VAL A 139 16.16 4.18 10.43
C VAL A 139 15.40 4.15 11.74
N ASP A 140 15.96 4.79 12.77
CA ASP A 140 15.21 5.11 13.97
C ASP A 140 13.94 5.83 13.47
N ALA A 141 12.79 5.24 13.81
CA ALA A 141 11.49 5.85 13.59
C ALA A 141 11.33 6.99 14.62
N ASP A 142 12.26 7.95 14.56
CA ASP A 142 12.19 9.14 15.38
C ASP A 142 11.07 10.04 14.86
N ALA A 143 10.40 10.69 15.80
CA ALA A 143 9.44 11.77 15.52
C ALA A 143 10.02 12.91 14.65
N VAL A 144 11.30 12.89 14.38
CA VAL A 144 12.07 13.78 13.49
C VAL A 144 11.76 13.55 12.01
N ASP A 145 11.18 12.42 11.63
CA ASP A 145 10.92 12.09 10.21
C ASP A 145 9.55 12.57 9.68
N ALA A 146 8.69 13.11 10.54
CA ALA A 146 7.39 13.60 10.11
C ALA A 146 7.54 14.73 9.05
N VAL A 147 6.72 14.68 8.00
CA VAL A 147 6.62 15.79 7.04
C VAL A 147 5.97 16.98 7.74
N THR A 148 6.69 18.08 7.77
CA THR A 148 6.29 19.35 8.36
C THR A 148 6.43 20.46 7.32
N GLU A 149 5.94 21.66 7.59
CA GLU A 149 6.15 22.81 6.69
C GLU A 149 7.65 23.10 6.46
N ALA A 150 8.50 22.82 7.44
CA ALA A 150 9.94 23.10 7.36
C ALA A 150 10.71 22.16 6.42
N ASN A 151 10.21 20.95 6.17
CA ASN A 151 10.84 19.92 5.33
C ASN A 151 9.94 19.45 4.18
N LEU A 152 8.89 20.20 3.88
CA LEU A 152 7.87 19.82 2.89
C LEU A 152 8.48 19.56 1.50
N ASP A 153 9.37 20.41 1.04
CA ASP A 153 9.99 20.29 -0.28
C ASP A 153 10.82 19.00 -0.39
N ASP A 154 11.56 18.64 0.65
CA ASP A 154 12.32 17.38 0.72
C ASP A 154 11.38 16.17 0.70
N GLY A 155 10.27 16.23 1.46
CA GLY A 155 9.23 15.23 1.46
C GLY A 155 8.60 15.03 0.09
N VAL A 156 8.23 16.11 -0.57
CA VAL A 156 7.67 16.12 -1.94
C VAL A 156 8.65 15.50 -2.93
N GLN A 157 9.93 15.90 -2.89
CA GLN A 157 10.94 15.36 -3.79
C GLN A 157 11.17 13.87 -3.58
N LEU A 158 11.23 13.41 -2.33
CA LEU A 158 11.34 11.99 -1.99
C LEU A 158 10.18 11.17 -2.58
N VAL A 159 8.94 11.61 -2.33
CA VAL A 159 7.74 10.89 -2.75
C VAL A 159 7.63 10.85 -4.28
N LYS A 160 7.92 11.96 -4.97
CA LYS A 160 7.97 12.01 -6.44
C LYS A 160 9.02 11.05 -7.01
N THR A 161 10.24 11.10 -6.48
CA THR A 161 11.33 10.23 -6.94
C THR A 161 11.00 8.76 -6.74
N PHE A 162 10.39 8.42 -5.60
CA PHE A 162 9.99 7.03 -5.35
C PHE A 162 8.85 6.60 -6.28
N ALA A 163 7.83 7.44 -6.49
CA ALA A 163 6.72 7.14 -7.40
C ALA A 163 7.21 6.92 -8.84
N GLN A 164 8.12 7.76 -9.34
CA GLN A 164 8.76 7.58 -10.65
C GLN A 164 9.49 6.25 -10.75
N ARG A 165 10.33 5.92 -9.76
CA ARG A 165 11.11 4.69 -9.75
C ARG A 165 10.25 3.44 -9.65
N ALA A 166 9.21 3.48 -8.82
CA ALA A 166 8.28 2.37 -8.60
C ALA A 166 7.25 2.23 -9.73
N GLY A 167 7.05 3.27 -10.53
CA GLY A 167 6.05 3.30 -11.60
C GLY A 167 4.61 3.23 -11.09
N CYS A 168 4.35 3.74 -9.87
CA CYS A 168 3.04 3.67 -9.22
C CYS A 168 2.73 4.94 -8.44
N ILE A 169 1.48 5.07 -8.00
CA ILE A 169 1.07 6.14 -7.09
C ILE A 169 1.67 5.86 -5.71
N VAL A 170 2.23 6.89 -5.08
CA VAL A 170 2.72 6.80 -3.69
C VAL A 170 1.94 7.78 -2.83
N ALA A 171 1.36 7.27 -1.75
CA ALA A 171 0.63 8.05 -0.75
C ALA A 171 1.34 7.97 0.60
N VAL A 172 1.81 9.09 1.10
CA VAL A 172 2.40 9.22 2.44
C VAL A 172 1.38 9.84 3.37
N THR A 173 1.13 9.18 4.49
CA THR A 173 0.22 9.68 5.53
C THR A 173 0.99 10.22 6.73
N GLY A 174 0.54 11.36 7.27
CA GLY A 174 1.19 12.02 8.41
C GLY A 174 0.47 13.30 8.81
N ALA A 175 1.18 14.22 9.46
CA ALA A 175 0.64 15.56 9.76
C ALA A 175 0.36 16.35 8.47
N ILE A 176 1.17 16.12 7.44
CA ILE A 176 0.90 16.57 6.07
C ILE A 176 0.90 15.31 5.21
N ASP A 177 -0.23 15.01 4.59
CA ASP A 177 -0.35 13.93 3.64
C ASP A 177 0.22 14.34 2.28
N LEU A 178 0.97 13.44 1.63
CA LEU A 178 1.52 13.64 0.28
C LEU A 178 1.04 12.52 -0.63
N VAL A 179 0.59 12.87 -1.84
CA VAL A 179 0.25 11.87 -2.86
C VAL A 179 0.91 12.25 -4.18
N SER A 180 1.66 11.34 -4.79
CA SER A 180 2.36 11.60 -6.04
C SER A 180 2.18 10.48 -7.06
N ASP A 181 2.08 10.88 -8.34
CA ASP A 181 2.14 10.01 -9.52
C ASP A 181 3.56 9.98 -10.15
N GLY A 182 4.53 10.63 -9.48
CA GLY A 182 5.90 10.81 -9.98
C GLY A 182 6.13 12.13 -10.71
N GLU A 183 5.12 12.68 -11.38
CA GLU A 183 5.20 13.98 -12.06
C GLU A 183 4.69 15.11 -11.17
N ARG A 184 3.58 14.89 -10.51
CA ARG A 184 2.90 15.84 -9.64
C ARG A 184 2.84 15.32 -8.22
N CYS A 185 2.78 16.23 -7.25
CA CYS A 185 2.54 15.90 -5.86
C CYS A 185 1.45 16.80 -5.29
N TRP A 186 0.49 16.20 -4.63
CA TRP A 186 -0.56 16.90 -3.88
C TRP A 186 -0.23 16.80 -2.39
N CYS A 187 -0.38 17.91 -1.70
CA CYS A 187 -0.12 18.04 -0.27
C CYS A 187 -1.40 18.46 0.44
N ARG A 188 -1.68 17.88 1.60
CA ARG A 188 -2.80 18.27 2.45
C ARG A 188 -2.40 18.17 3.91
N ALA A 189 -2.51 19.27 4.65
CA ALA A 189 -2.47 19.23 6.12
C ALA A 189 -3.72 18.54 6.66
N SER A 190 -3.52 17.67 7.64
CA SER A 190 -4.59 16.92 8.33
C SER A 190 -5.29 17.78 9.38
#